data_4c0c9158b15aec81f62691c5ed08d6d5
#
_entry.id   4c0c9158b15aec81f62691c5ed08d6d5
#
_cell.length_a   1.000
_cell.length_b   1.000
_cell.length_c   1.000
_cell.angle_alpha   90.00
_cell.angle_beta   90.00
_cell.angle_gamma   90.00
#
_symmetry.space_group_name_H-M   'P 1'
#
loop_
_entity.id
_entity.type
_entity.pdbx_description
1 polymer ?
#
loop_
_entity_poly.entity_id
_entity_poly.type
_entity_poly.pdbx_seq_one_letter_code
_entity_poly.pdbx_strand_id
1 'polypeptide(L)'
;KRHARPLRRVWLRRAAAACAVAALTVPVGACSSPFALPTSGDVQTLDPVEQQDKRVYTTPDGPQLDAQPEGIVSGFFNAMPAGVQNDGYRVAREFLSADGVASWNGDKAATIYVGTPEFTRALHTSDTAGSQGGGVTIEVTLRVAGRLDSHGLFTAEDDAQEVTLDYTLAKEDGQWRIVKLPQGVVISDSDFEQVYRQVSVY
;
A
#
# COMPACT_ATOMS: atom_id res chain seq x y z
N LYS A 1 -14.96 -91.67 -27.68
CA LYS A 1 -14.10 -90.66 -28.42
C LYS A 1 -14.83 -90.20 -29.64
N ARG A 2 -15.61 -89.17 -29.60
CA ARG A 2 -15.95 -88.36 -30.81
C ARG A 2 -16.29 -86.93 -30.34
N HIS A 3 -15.64 -85.96 -30.93
CA HIS A 3 -15.70 -84.57 -30.70
C HIS A 3 -17.08 -83.98 -31.05
N ALA A 4 -17.75 -83.32 -30.12
CA ALA A 4 -18.89 -82.46 -30.40
C ALA A 4 -18.39 -81.06 -30.63
N ARG A 5 -18.55 -80.52 -31.84
CA ARG A 5 -18.22 -79.16 -32.22
C ARG A 5 -19.32 -78.22 -31.75
N PRO A 6 -18.96 -77.00 -31.31
CA PRO A 6 -19.96 -76.06 -30.77
C PRO A 6 -20.57 -75.21 -31.87
N LEU A 7 -21.80 -75.52 -32.26
CA LEU A 7 -22.62 -74.69 -33.16
C LEU A 7 -23.27 -73.47 -32.47
N ARG A 8 -23.01 -73.28 -31.17
CA ARG A 8 -23.61 -72.19 -30.39
C ARG A 8 -22.96 -70.82 -30.56
N ARG A 9 -21.75 -70.73 -31.11
CA ARG A 9 -21.04 -69.43 -31.19
C ARG A 9 -21.43 -68.59 -32.42
N VAL A 10 -22.01 -69.19 -33.43
CA VAL A 10 -22.37 -68.45 -34.67
C VAL A 10 -23.67 -67.70 -34.54
N TRP A 11 -24.61 -68.24 -33.74
CA TRP A 11 -25.91 -67.55 -33.50
C TRP A 11 -25.77 -66.34 -32.60
N LEU A 12 -24.94 -66.38 -31.57
CA LEU A 12 -24.67 -65.27 -30.68
C LEU A 12 -23.97 -64.09 -31.37
N ARG A 13 -23.15 -64.36 -32.37
CA ARG A 13 -22.52 -63.27 -33.13
C ARG A 13 -23.47 -62.57 -34.11
N ARG A 14 -24.49 -63.21 -34.58
CA ARG A 14 -25.50 -62.61 -35.46
C ARG A 14 -26.56 -61.81 -34.64
N ALA A 15 -26.86 -62.18 -33.43
CA ALA A 15 -27.72 -61.42 -32.55
C ALA A 15 -27.05 -60.12 -32.04
N ALA A 16 -25.76 -60.16 -31.80
CA ALA A 16 -25.00 -58.97 -31.37
C ALA A 16 -24.83 -57.92 -32.51
N ALA A 17 -24.79 -58.35 -33.75
CA ALA A 17 -24.68 -57.42 -34.88
C ALA A 17 -26.04 -56.71 -35.19
N ALA A 18 -27.19 -57.34 -34.90
CA ALA A 18 -28.48 -56.68 -35.08
C ALA A 18 -28.81 -55.62 -34.02
N CYS A 19 -28.29 -55.76 -32.80
CA CYS A 19 -28.45 -54.73 -31.76
C CYS A 19 -27.52 -53.51 -31.98
N ALA A 20 -26.40 -53.67 -32.66
CA ALA A 20 -25.47 -52.55 -32.90
C ALA A 20 -25.96 -51.58 -33.98
N VAL A 21 -26.79 -52.03 -34.93
CA VAL A 21 -27.33 -51.18 -35.99
C VAL A 21 -28.58 -50.39 -35.50
N ALA A 22 -29.34 -50.92 -34.52
CA ALA A 22 -30.49 -50.23 -33.98
C ALA A 22 -30.13 -49.06 -33.00
N ALA A 23 -28.88 -49.04 -32.52
CA ALA A 23 -28.42 -47.99 -31.59
C ALA A 23 -27.91 -46.72 -32.30
N LEU A 24 -27.77 -46.69 -33.61
CA LEU A 24 -27.23 -45.57 -34.38
C LEU A 24 -28.26 -44.65 -35.03
N THR A 25 -29.57 -44.91 -34.79
CA THR A 25 -30.66 -44.04 -35.24
C THR A 25 -31.34 -43.30 -34.15
N VAL A 26 -30.58 -42.79 -33.20
CA VAL A 26 -31.07 -41.76 -32.29
C VAL A 26 -31.11 -40.45 -33.04
N PRO A 27 -32.30 -39.87 -33.31
CA PRO A 27 -32.33 -38.54 -33.91
C PRO A 27 -31.63 -37.60 -32.95
N VAL A 28 -30.68 -36.85 -33.46
CA VAL A 28 -30.15 -35.68 -32.79
C VAL A 28 -31.30 -34.70 -32.64
N GLY A 29 -32.15 -34.94 -31.63
CA GLY A 29 -33.10 -33.96 -31.17
C GLY A 29 -32.29 -32.80 -30.68
N ALA A 30 -32.32 -31.72 -31.44
CA ALA A 30 -31.79 -30.43 -30.99
C ALA A 30 -32.32 -30.15 -29.61
N CYS A 31 -31.48 -30.21 -28.60
CA CYS A 31 -31.75 -29.57 -27.32
C CYS A 31 -31.82 -28.07 -27.63
N SER A 32 -33.01 -27.60 -27.98
CA SER A 32 -33.32 -26.20 -27.80
C SER A 32 -33.25 -25.93 -26.30
N SER A 33 -32.10 -25.48 -25.85
CA SER A 33 -31.96 -24.95 -24.51
C SER A 33 -33.03 -23.88 -24.31
N PRO A 34 -33.87 -23.97 -23.27
CA PRO A 34 -34.82 -22.91 -22.98
C PRO A 34 -34.16 -21.61 -22.54
N PHE A 35 -32.84 -21.61 -22.50
CA PHE A 35 -32.03 -20.43 -22.28
C PHE A 35 -31.45 -19.94 -23.63
N ALA A 36 -32.33 -19.45 -24.51
CA ALA A 36 -31.91 -18.60 -25.59
C ALA A 36 -31.35 -17.32 -24.92
N LEU A 37 -30.03 -17.19 -24.86
CA LEU A 37 -29.43 -15.92 -24.54
C LEU A 37 -29.95 -14.90 -25.57
N PRO A 38 -30.49 -13.75 -25.13
CA PRO A 38 -30.91 -12.73 -26.06
C PRO A 38 -29.69 -12.26 -26.84
N THR A 39 -29.67 -12.59 -28.14
CA THR A 39 -28.59 -12.19 -29.06
C THR A 39 -28.72 -10.74 -29.54
N SER A 40 -29.76 -10.05 -29.10
CA SER A 40 -30.01 -8.65 -29.36
C SER A 40 -30.64 -8.01 -28.10
N GLY A 41 -29.80 -7.52 -27.25
CA GLY A 41 -30.16 -6.57 -26.19
C GLY A 41 -29.39 -5.29 -26.46
N ASP A 42 -30.03 -4.15 -26.17
CA ASP A 42 -29.31 -2.89 -26.10
C ASP A 42 -28.05 -3.08 -25.24
N VAL A 43 -26.90 -2.79 -25.79
CA VAL A 43 -25.65 -2.69 -25.02
C VAL A 43 -25.82 -1.46 -24.15
N GLN A 44 -26.34 -1.67 -22.93
CA GLN A 44 -26.22 -0.65 -21.91
C GLN A 44 -24.72 -0.56 -21.59
N THR A 45 -24.09 0.48 -22.08
CA THR A 45 -22.82 0.92 -21.56
C THR A 45 -23.07 1.25 -20.10
N LEU A 46 -22.73 0.31 -19.21
CA LEU A 46 -22.63 0.63 -17.80
C LEU A 46 -21.62 1.77 -17.72
N ASP A 47 -22.04 2.88 -17.13
CA ASP A 47 -21.08 3.92 -16.75
C ASP A 47 -19.91 3.23 -16.05
N PRO A 48 -18.66 3.62 -16.36
CA PRO A 48 -17.52 3.05 -15.67
C PRO A 48 -17.78 3.18 -14.17
N VAL A 49 -17.98 2.04 -13.51
CA VAL A 49 -17.96 2.03 -12.06
C VAL A 49 -16.59 2.57 -11.72
N GLU A 50 -16.52 3.82 -11.26
CA GLU A 50 -15.31 4.30 -10.61
C GLU A 50 -14.98 3.24 -9.56
N GLN A 51 -14.01 2.41 -9.88
CA GLN A 51 -13.40 1.57 -8.87
C GLN A 51 -12.87 2.55 -7.84
N GLN A 52 -13.65 2.76 -6.80
CA GLN A 52 -13.10 3.30 -5.58
C GLN A 52 -12.02 2.29 -5.19
N ASP A 53 -10.79 2.61 -5.53
CA ASP A 53 -9.61 1.90 -5.02
C ASP A 53 -9.78 1.88 -3.51
N LYS A 54 -10.30 0.76 -3.02
CA LYS A 54 -10.41 0.48 -1.60
C LYS A 54 -8.98 0.18 -1.15
N ARG A 55 -8.20 1.25 -0.99
CA ARG A 55 -6.84 1.16 -0.54
C ARG A 55 -6.84 0.47 0.81
N VAL A 56 -6.17 -0.64 0.87
CA VAL A 56 -5.94 -1.33 2.14
C VAL A 56 -4.99 -0.45 2.93
N TYR A 57 -5.55 0.33 3.82
CA TYR A 57 -4.80 1.17 4.71
C TYR A 57 -4.19 0.30 5.81
N THR A 58 -2.88 0.23 5.86
CA THR A 58 -2.15 -0.42 6.93
C THR A 58 -1.80 0.62 7.97
N THR A 59 -2.30 0.47 9.19
CA THR A 59 -1.89 1.31 10.31
C THR A 59 -0.41 1.07 10.58
N PRO A 60 0.44 2.10 10.57
CA PRO A 60 1.85 1.93 10.90
C PRO A 60 2.02 1.55 12.37
N ASP A 61 3.14 0.91 12.66
CA ASP A 61 3.52 0.60 14.04
C ASP A 61 3.92 1.87 14.79
N GLY A 62 3.58 1.94 16.08
CA GLY A 62 4.06 2.96 17.00
C GLY A 62 5.52 2.74 17.41
N PRO A 63 6.07 3.63 18.27
CA PRO A 63 7.45 3.53 18.73
C PRO A 63 7.67 2.22 19.50
N GLN A 64 8.70 1.48 19.09
CA GLN A 64 9.08 0.24 19.77
C GLN A 64 9.76 0.54 21.10
N LEU A 65 9.55 -0.33 22.10
CA LEU A 65 10.23 -0.24 23.38
C LEU A 65 11.76 -0.34 23.17
N ASP A 66 12.51 0.48 23.87
CA ASP A 66 13.98 0.53 23.81
C ASP A 66 14.57 0.82 22.43
N ALA A 67 13.77 1.36 21.50
CA ALA A 67 14.25 1.77 20.19
C ALA A 67 15.38 2.79 20.30
N GLN A 68 16.38 2.68 19.45
CA GLN A 68 17.45 3.67 19.35
C GLN A 68 16.94 4.96 18.69
N PRO A 69 17.60 6.12 18.90
CA PRO A 69 17.17 7.41 18.34
C PRO A 69 16.88 7.37 16.83
N GLU A 70 17.75 6.72 16.06
CA GLU A 70 17.60 6.55 14.62
C GLU A 70 16.33 5.78 14.27
N GLY A 71 16.00 4.75 15.05
CA GLY A 71 14.78 3.95 14.89
C GLY A 71 13.51 4.75 15.22
N ILE A 72 13.58 5.67 16.20
CA ILE A 72 12.46 6.58 16.52
C ILE A 72 12.21 7.54 15.35
N VAL A 73 13.24 8.16 14.78
CA VAL A 73 13.09 9.08 13.63
C VAL A 73 12.62 8.33 12.39
N SER A 74 13.18 7.15 12.09
CA SER A 74 12.75 6.32 10.97
C SER A 74 11.28 5.86 11.12
N GLY A 75 10.87 5.46 12.33
CA GLY A 75 9.48 5.11 12.62
C GLY A 75 8.52 6.29 12.44
N PHE A 76 8.93 7.48 12.85
CA PHE A 76 8.19 8.72 12.61
C PHE A 76 7.98 8.98 11.11
N PHE A 77 9.03 8.81 10.28
CA PHE A 77 8.93 8.93 8.83
C PHE A 77 7.92 7.95 8.24
N ASN A 78 7.94 6.70 8.68
CA ASN A 78 7.02 5.68 8.22
C ASN A 78 5.56 5.93 8.64
N ALA A 79 5.36 6.68 9.73
CA ALA A 79 4.03 7.00 10.24
C ALA A 79 3.41 8.25 9.58
N MET A 80 4.20 9.15 9.00
CA MET A 80 3.71 10.39 8.41
C MET A 80 2.72 10.21 7.25
N PRO A 81 2.97 9.32 6.24
CA PRO A 81 2.04 9.11 5.13
C PRO A 81 0.65 8.67 5.58
N ALA A 82 0.58 7.85 6.62
CA ALA A 82 -0.66 7.41 7.24
C ALA A 82 -1.47 8.57 7.83
N GLY A 83 -0.79 9.50 8.46
CA GLY A 83 -1.38 10.67 9.08
C GLY A 83 -2.09 11.58 8.10
N VAL A 84 -1.51 11.78 6.92
CA VAL A 84 -2.10 12.58 5.85
C VAL A 84 -3.43 11.98 5.37
N GLN A 85 -3.53 10.65 5.34
CA GLN A 85 -4.70 9.98 4.75
C GLN A 85 -5.90 9.92 5.70
N ASN A 86 -5.73 9.49 6.95
CA ASN A 86 -6.87 9.03 7.75
C ASN A 86 -6.81 9.24 9.26
N ASP A 87 -5.63 9.36 9.89
CA ASP A 87 -5.57 9.30 11.35
C ASP A 87 -5.21 10.62 12.04
N GLY A 88 -5.05 11.71 11.27
CA GLY A 88 -4.67 13.01 11.81
C GLY A 88 -3.30 12.98 12.51
N TYR A 89 -2.39 12.14 11.99
CA TYR A 89 -1.05 11.94 12.53
C TYR A 89 -1.00 11.31 13.94
N ARG A 90 -2.03 10.56 14.31
CA ARG A 90 -2.11 9.95 15.64
C ARG A 90 -0.89 9.09 15.95
N VAL A 91 -0.54 8.16 15.04
CA VAL A 91 0.62 7.29 15.26
C VAL A 91 1.93 8.07 15.17
N ALA A 92 2.06 9.01 14.23
CA ALA A 92 3.25 9.86 14.14
C ALA A 92 3.49 10.66 15.45
N ARG A 93 2.44 11.15 16.06
CA ARG A 93 2.54 11.88 17.34
C ARG A 93 3.03 11.02 18.52
N GLU A 94 2.89 9.70 18.46
CA GLU A 94 3.41 8.79 19.50
C GLU A 94 4.95 8.77 19.57
N PHE A 95 5.63 9.17 18.48
CA PHE A 95 7.08 9.32 18.43
C PHE A 95 7.59 10.64 19.01
N LEU A 96 6.68 11.60 19.25
CA LEU A 96 7.01 12.93 19.74
C LEU A 96 6.91 12.99 21.26
N SER A 97 7.67 13.90 21.86
CA SER A 97 7.48 14.32 23.24
C SER A 97 6.22 15.20 23.37
N ALA A 98 5.80 15.48 24.59
CA ALA A 98 4.71 16.42 24.84
C ALA A 98 4.96 17.79 24.17
N ASP A 99 6.19 18.33 24.28
CA ASP A 99 6.59 19.58 23.63
C ASP A 99 6.63 19.45 22.10
N GLY A 100 7.11 18.33 21.59
CA GLY A 100 7.10 18.01 20.18
C GLY A 100 5.69 17.99 19.59
N VAL A 101 4.74 17.34 20.26
CA VAL A 101 3.32 17.31 19.87
C VAL A 101 2.71 18.72 19.88
N ALA A 102 3.01 19.53 20.89
CA ALA A 102 2.46 20.88 21.00
C ALA A 102 2.99 21.84 19.93
N SER A 103 4.24 21.65 19.48
CA SER A 103 4.90 22.55 18.53
C SER A 103 4.77 22.13 17.09
N TRP A 104 4.53 20.85 16.78
CA TRP A 104 4.52 20.32 15.43
C TRP A 104 3.14 20.38 14.77
N ASN A 105 3.12 20.87 13.56
CA ASN A 105 1.95 20.86 12.68
C ASN A 105 2.28 20.16 11.36
N GLY A 106 1.71 18.96 11.16
CA GLY A 106 1.90 18.16 9.95
C GLY A 106 1.29 18.79 8.69
N ASP A 107 0.20 19.55 8.83
CA ASP A 107 -0.51 20.16 7.70
C ASP A 107 0.12 21.47 7.21
N LYS A 108 1.22 21.90 7.82
CA LYS A 108 1.86 23.17 7.45
C LYS A 108 2.55 23.12 6.10
N ALA A 109 3.11 21.98 5.73
CA ALA A 109 3.80 21.77 4.45
C ALA A 109 4.00 20.27 4.22
N ALA A 110 4.27 19.86 2.98
CA ALA A 110 4.82 18.54 2.71
C ALA A 110 6.13 18.69 1.91
N THR A 111 7.17 18.00 2.36
CA THR A 111 8.43 17.86 1.65
C THR A 111 8.44 16.49 0.99
N ILE A 112 8.55 16.47 -0.35
CA ILE A 112 8.52 15.25 -1.15
C ILE A 112 9.95 14.88 -1.51
N TYR A 113 10.36 13.67 -1.16
CA TYR A 113 11.71 13.18 -1.44
C TYR A 113 11.71 11.96 -2.37
N VAL A 114 12.83 11.77 -3.07
CA VAL A 114 13.11 10.60 -3.91
C VAL A 114 14.27 9.80 -3.35
N GLY A 115 14.22 8.50 -3.55
CA GLY A 115 15.25 7.59 -3.06
C GLY A 115 15.06 7.21 -1.59
N THR A 116 16.16 6.89 -0.92
CA THR A 116 16.17 6.42 0.48
C THR A 116 16.77 7.50 1.37
N PRO A 117 16.08 7.93 2.44
CA PRO A 117 16.65 8.85 3.44
C PRO A 117 17.80 8.18 4.20
N GLU A 118 18.83 8.96 4.53
CA GLU A 118 19.95 8.55 5.39
C GLU A 118 19.78 9.15 6.78
N PHE A 119 19.82 8.30 7.82
CA PHE A 119 19.68 8.71 9.22
C PHE A 119 21.05 8.61 9.90
N THR A 120 21.63 9.74 10.24
CA THR A 120 22.96 9.82 10.85
C THR A 120 22.91 10.55 12.18
N ARG A 121 23.55 10.02 13.19
CA ARG A 121 23.68 10.73 14.46
C ARG A 121 24.69 11.87 14.31
N ALA A 122 24.27 13.11 14.62
CA ALA A 122 25.14 14.27 14.59
C ALA A 122 26.30 14.07 15.57
N LEU A 123 27.50 14.38 15.11
CA LEU A 123 28.71 14.28 15.93
C LEU A 123 28.80 15.41 16.99
N HIS A 124 28.01 16.46 16.80
CA HIS A 124 27.95 17.59 17.73
C HIS A 124 26.75 17.40 18.65
N THR A 125 27.01 16.94 19.85
CA THR A 125 26.06 17.01 20.93
C THR A 125 25.92 18.49 21.27
N SER A 126 24.87 19.13 20.78
CA SER A 126 24.50 20.43 21.34
C SER A 126 24.07 20.15 22.77
N ASP A 127 25.00 20.45 23.71
CA ASP A 127 24.66 20.56 25.12
C ASP A 127 23.59 21.65 25.27
N THR A 128 22.34 21.28 25.03
CA THR A 128 21.22 22.08 25.49
C THR A 128 21.17 21.87 27.00
N ALA A 129 22.04 22.62 27.67
CA ALA A 129 22.11 22.70 29.11
C ALA A 129 20.73 23.11 29.63
N GLY A 130 19.96 22.15 30.09
CA GLY A 130 18.62 22.37 30.65
C GLY A 130 17.80 21.12 30.89
N SER A 131 18.04 20.03 30.16
CA SER A 131 17.34 18.77 30.35
C SER A 131 18.26 17.76 31.02
N GLN A 132 17.82 17.18 32.11
CA GLN A 132 18.49 16.08 32.82
C GLN A 132 18.46 14.80 31.98
N GLY A 133 19.37 14.72 30.98
CA GLY A 133 19.51 13.57 30.11
C GLY A 133 19.95 14.05 28.73
N GLY A 134 21.22 13.89 28.38
CA GLY A 134 21.81 14.39 27.13
C GLY A 134 20.92 14.12 25.91
N GLY A 135 20.52 15.18 25.20
CA GLY A 135 19.79 15.08 23.96
C GLY A 135 20.65 14.53 22.82
N VAL A 136 20.05 13.87 21.86
CA VAL A 136 20.72 13.38 20.66
C VAL A 136 20.07 14.03 19.44
N THR A 137 20.86 14.49 18.49
CA THR A 137 20.35 14.97 17.21
C THR A 137 20.61 13.92 16.13
N ILE A 138 19.56 13.60 15.39
CA ILE A 138 19.63 12.79 14.18
C ILE A 138 19.48 13.71 12.99
N GLU A 139 20.48 13.71 12.14
CA GLU A 139 20.48 14.37 10.83
C GLU A 139 19.87 13.40 9.81
N VAL A 140 18.85 13.85 9.11
CA VAL A 140 18.22 13.08 8.02
C VAL A 140 18.58 13.76 6.71
N THR A 141 19.41 13.10 5.93
CA THR A 141 19.78 13.56 4.59
C THR A 141 18.86 12.89 3.56
N LEU A 142 18.24 13.71 2.71
CA LEU A 142 17.30 13.26 1.70
C LEU A 142 17.36 14.15 0.44
N ARG A 143 16.94 13.59 -0.69
CA ARG A 143 16.88 14.31 -1.96
C ARG A 143 15.45 14.82 -2.19
N VAL A 144 15.24 16.11 -2.06
CA VAL A 144 13.93 16.76 -2.23
C VAL A 144 13.64 16.96 -3.70
N ALA A 145 12.52 16.41 -4.17
CA ALA A 145 12.01 16.54 -5.53
C ALA A 145 10.89 17.59 -5.64
N GLY A 146 10.29 17.98 -4.52
CA GLY A 146 9.23 18.98 -4.53
C GLY A 146 8.74 19.34 -3.13
N ARG A 147 7.92 20.38 -3.06
CA ARG A 147 7.32 20.88 -1.83
C ARG A 147 5.86 21.24 -2.06
N LEU A 148 5.02 20.97 -1.08
CA LEU A 148 3.64 21.41 -1.02
C LEU A 148 3.49 22.38 0.15
N ASP A 149 2.95 23.56 -0.09
CA ASP A 149 2.70 24.54 0.96
C ASP A 149 1.36 24.29 1.68
N SER A 150 1.06 25.08 2.70
CA SER A 150 -0.19 24.99 3.47
C SER A 150 -1.46 25.36 2.67
N HIS A 151 -1.33 25.89 1.46
CA HIS A 151 -2.43 26.22 0.57
C HIS A 151 -2.66 25.16 -0.51
N GLY A 152 -1.82 24.10 -0.51
CA GLY A 152 -1.88 23.03 -1.49
C GLY A 152 -1.15 23.37 -2.81
N LEU A 153 -0.33 24.42 -2.82
CA LEU A 153 0.48 24.74 -3.99
C LEU A 153 1.71 23.84 -4.02
N PHE A 154 1.80 23.02 -5.05
CA PHE A 154 2.95 22.15 -5.29
C PHE A 154 4.00 22.89 -6.13
N THR A 155 5.23 22.83 -5.69
CA THR A 155 6.42 23.31 -6.41
C THR A 155 7.37 22.15 -6.61
N ALA A 156 7.59 21.77 -7.88
CA ALA A 156 8.60 20.76 -8.23
C ALA A 156 9.99 21.39 -8.24
N GLU A 157 11.00 20.62 -7.84
CA GLU A 157 12.40 20.96 -8.05
C GLU A 157 12.85 20.33 -9.38
N ASP A 158 13.43 21.13 -10.29
CA ASP A 158 13.91 20.63 -11.59
C ASP A 158 14.96 19.53 -11.46
N ASP A 159 15.85 19.68 -10.45
CA ASP A 159 16.79 18.66 -10.01
C ASP A 159 16.60 18.42 -8.50
N ALA A 160 16.46 17.17 -8.10
CA ALA A 160 16.30 16.84 -6.70
C ALA A 160 17.52 17.32 -5.88
N GLN A 161 17.26 18.24 -4.95
CA GLN A 161 18.27 18.86 -4.10
C GLN A 161 18.50 18.01 -2.85
N GLU A 162 19.78 17.85 -2.47
CA GLU A 162 20.14 17.25 -1.19
C GLU A 162 19.86 18.22 -0.05
N VAL A 163 19.09 17.77 0.93
CA VAL A 163 18.69 18.57 2.10
C VAL A 163 18.92 17.74 3.35
N THR A 164 19.47 18.36 4.40
CA THR A 164 19.59 17.75 5.72
C THR A 164 18.56 18.37 6.67
N LEU A 165 17.84 17.53 7.38
CA LEU A 165 16.84 17.91 8.38
C LEU A 165 17.28 17.39 9.75
N ASP A 166 17.18 18.23 10.78
CA ASP A 166 17.61 17.92 12.13
C ASP A 166 16.41 17.53 13.01
N TYR A 167 16.53 16.38 13.66
CA TYR A 167 15.59 15.86 14.66
C TYR A 167 16.31 15.72 16.01
N THR A 168 15.92 16.53 16.99
CA THR A 168 16.48 16.43 18.34
C THR A 168 15.60 15.54 19.20
N LEU A 169 16.20 14.57 19.88
CA LEU A 169 15.53 13.62 20.75
C LEU A 169 16.03 13.76 22.21
N ALA A 170 15.13 13.51 23.12
CA ALA A 170 15.42 13.35 24.54
C ALA A 170 14.71 12.12 25.09
N LYS A 171 15.11 11.66 26.27
CA LYS A 171 14.41 10.57 26.96
C LYS A 171 13.27 11.11 27.81
N GLU A 172 12.08 10.57 27.57
CA GLU A 172 10.90 10.71 28.42
C GLU A 172 10.54 9.32 28.96
N ASP A 173 10.45 9.18 30.26
CA ASP A 173 10.17 7.90 30.95
C ASP A 173 11.08 6.74 30.49
N GLY A 174 12.36 7.06 30.24
CA GLY A 174 13.36 6.11 29.78
C GLY A 174 13.34 5.80 28.28
N GLN A 175 12.35 6.28 27.54
CA GLN A 175 12.19 6.06 26.10
C GLN A 175 12.59 7.31 25.29
N TRP A 176 13.21 7.11 24.13
CA TRP A 176 13.51 8.22 23.24
C TRP A 176 12.25 8.79 22.60
N ARG A 177 12.14 10.14 22.59
CA ARG A 177 11.08 10.90 21.91
C ARG A 177 11.67 12.12 21.21
N ILE A 178 11.07 12.49 20.08
CA ILE A 178 11.48 13.68 19.32
C ILE A 178 10.93 14.92 20.01
N VAL A 179 11.82 15.80 20.46
CA VAL A 179 11.48 17.07 21.16
C VAL A 179 11.50 18.26 20.22
N LYS A 180 12.31 18.19 19.14
CA LYS A 180 12.41 19.27 18.15
C LYS A 180 12.52 18.66 16.75
N LEU A 181 11.74 19.20 15.83
CA LEU A 181 11.63 18.70 14.46
C LEU A 181 11.18 19.80 13.50
N PRO A 182 11.43 19.65 12.19
CA PRO A 182 10.87 20.53 11.17
C PRO A 182 9.33 20.51 11.15
N GLN A 183 8.73 21.57 10.68
CA GLN A 183 7.28 21.66 10.48
C GLN A 183 6.86 20.95 9.20
N GLY A 184 5.61 20.47 9.18
CA GLY A 184 5.06 19.74 8.05
C GLY A 184 5.43 18.26 8.06
N VAL A 185 5.14 17.58 6.97
CA VAL A 185 5.43 16.17 6.75
C VAL A 185 6.56 16.00 5.74
N VAL A 186 7.27 14.88 5.84
CA VAL A 186 8.28 14.45 4.88
C VAL A 186 7.84 13.10 4.36
N ILE A 187 7.50 13.01 3.08
CA ILE A 187 6.94 11.80 2.46
C ILE A 187 7.68 11.46 1.17
N SER A 188 7.71 10.18 0.82
CA SER A 188 8.28 9.76 -0.45
C SER A 188 7.42 10.22 -1.65
N ASP A 189 8.00 10.30 -2.83
CA ASP A 189 7.29 10.56 -4.08
C ASP A 189 6.19 9.53 -4.32
N SER A 190 6.46 8.27 -4.05
CA SER A 190 5.48 7.18 -4.18
C SER A 190 4.30 7.32 -3.21
N ASP A 191 4.54 7.75 -1.96
CA ASP A 191 3.48 8.02 -1.00
C ASP A 191 2.70 9.26 -1.40
N PHE A 192 3.40 10.30 -1.90
CA PHE A 192 2.76 11.52 -2.37
C PHE A 192 1.76 11.25 -3.49
N GLU A 193 2.12 10.48 -4.50
CA GLU A 193 1.22 10.08 -5.60
C GLU A 193 0.00 9.29 -5.11
N GLN A 194 0.15 8.54 -4.01
CA GLN A 194 -0.95 7.79 -3.42
C GLN A 194 -1.90 8.66 -2.58
N VAL A 195 -1.36 9.67 -1.89
CA VAL A 195 -2.08 10.50 -0.92
C VAL A 195 -2.73 11.70 -1.59
N TYR A 196 -2.02 12.36 -2.48
CA TYR A 196 -2.46 13.60 -3.12
C TYR A 196 -2.95 13.36 -4.54
N ARG A 197 -4.03 14.04 -4.92
CA ARG A 197 -4.54 14.07 -6.29
C ARG A 197 -4.35 15.46 -6.86
N GLN A 198 -3.80 15.53 -8.05
CA GLN A 198 -3.70 16.79 -8.77
C GLN A 198 -5.10 17.25 -9.21
N VAL A 199 -5.48 18.46 -8.83
CA VAL A 199 -6.71 19.11 -9.27
C VAL A 199 -6.32 20.30 -10.15
N SER A 200 -6.79 20.32 -11.41
CA SER A 200 -6.61 21.47 -12.27
C SER A 200 -7.67 22.52 -11.91
N VAL A 201 -7.23 23.69 -11.47
CA VAL A 201 -8.10 24.84 -11.22
C VAL A 201 -8.05 25.71 -12.46
N TYR A 202 -9.22 25.92 -13.11
CA TYR A 202 -9.38 26.76 -14.27
C TYR A 202 -9.87 28.16 -13.87
#